data_018787ae365a8f7b8927304bc1d4bebe
#
_entry.id   018787ae365a8f7b8927304bc1d4bebe
#
_cell.length_a   1.000
_cell.length_b   1.000
_cell.length_c   1.000
_cell.angle_alpha   90.00
_cell.angle_beta   90.00
_cell.angle_gamma   90.00
#
_symmetry.space_group_name_H-M   'P 1'
#
loop_
_entity.id
_entity.type
_entity.pdbx_description
1 polymer ?
#
loop_
_entity_poly.entity_id
_entity_poly.type
_entity_poly.pdbx_seq_one_letter_code
_entity_poly.pdbx_strand_id
1 'polypeptide(L)'
;MNYAEEIRKLAAEKDALILVHNYEPAEIQDVADICGDSLELARKAKEASASTLVICGVYFMAETAKILSPEKTVLIPRPDAGCPLADQLTPETVRAAKSAHPGVPFVVYVNSSAATKAECDITCTSANAADVVRSLESDTVLFGPDANLASWVREQVPEKTVITVPENGGCPIHHKVTVEEIERLRREFPNATVICHPECAPEVQKASDMIGSTGYMIRNCGEKQEWIIVTESGILHPLRKRYPETAFHGIEAVCDNMKLITLKDLYETLAEGKNEVVVEKETADRARKAIERMIEASA
;
A
#
# COMPACT_ATOMS: atom_id res chain seq x y z
N MET A 1 18.19 -25.41 8.32
CA MET A 1 18.65 -24.50 7.25
C MET A 1 18.42 -23.08 7.75
N ASN A 2 19.38 -22.20 7.64
CA ASN A 2 19.19 -20.76 7.93
C ASN A 2 18.64 -20.11 6.67
N TYR A 3 17.32 -20.01 6.55
CA TYR A 3 16.68 -19.46 5.37
C TYR A 3 17.11 -18.00 5.07
N ALA A 4 17.34 -17.18 6.09
CA ALA A 4 17.71 -15.78 5.90
C ALA A 4 19.08 -15.65 5.20
N GLU A 5 20.05 -16.46 5.55
CA GLU A 5 21.38 -16.49 4.89
C GLU A 5 21.29 -17.01 3.45
N GLU A 6 20.54 -18.10 3.24
CA GLU A 6 20.37 -18.69 1.91
C GLU A 6 19.59 -17.77 0.96
N ILE A 7 18.57 -17.05 1.46
CA ILE A 7 17.81 -16.05 0.69
C ILE A 7 18.75 -14.95 0.18
N ARG A 8 19.59 -14.38 1.06
CA ARG A 8 20.53 -13.31 0.67
C ARG A 8 21.54 -13.80 -0.37
N LYS A 9 22.03 -15.03 -0.22
CA LYS A 9 22.95 -15.67 -1.17
C LYS A 9 22.27 -15.86 -2.53
N LEU A 10 21.08 -16.45 -2.56
CA LEU A 10 20.31 -16.68 -3.78
C LEU A 10 19.93 -15.36 -4.47
N ALA A 11 19.55 -14.33 -3.71
CA ALA A 11 19.23 -13.03 -4.26
C ALA A 11 20.43 -12.42 -4.99
N ALA A 12 21.63 -12.50 -4.41
CA ALA A 12 22.86 -12.05 -5.04
C ALA A 12 23.21 -12.88 -6.30
N GLU A 13 23.10 -14.21 -6.24
CA GLU A 13 23.39 -15.12 -7.36
C GLU A 13 22.44 -14.91 -8.56
N LYS A 14 21.19 -14.52 -8.30
CA LYS A 14 20.14 -14.36 -9.31
C LYS A 14 19.91 -12.91 -9.73
N ASP A 15 20.74 -11.98 -9.31
CA ASP A 15 20.54 -10.53 -9.54
C ASP A 15 19.11 -10.12 -9.17
N ALA A 16 18.66 -10.52 -7.97
CA ALA A 16 17.32 -10.30 -7.49
C ALA A 16 17.29 -9.23 -6.39
N LEU A 17 16.33 -8.30 -6.48
CA LEU A 17 16.03 -7.28 -5.48
C LEU A 17 14.77 -7.66 -4.71
N ILE A 18 14.86 -7.77 -3.39
CA ILE A 18 13.75 -8.14 -2.52
C ILE A 18 13.09 -6.87 -1.97
N LEU A 19 11.87 -6.62 -2.42
CA LEU A 19 11.03 -5.48 -2.06
C LEU A 19 9.92 -5.92 -1.11
N VAL A 20 9.89 -5.37 0.09
CA VAL A 20 9.01 -5.83 1.17
C VAL A 20 8.12 -4.71 1.68
N HIS A 21 6.83 -4.99 1.83
CA HIS A 21 5.90 -4.02 2.41
C HIS A 21 6.05 -3.92 3.94
N ASN A 22 5.84 -2.72 4.48
CA ASN A 22 5.94 -2.41 5.93
C ASN A 22 5.01 -3.24 6.82
N TYR A 23 4.03 -3.96 6.27
CA TYR A 23 3.10 -4.82 7.01
C TYR A 23 3.49 -6.30 7.01
N GLU A 24 4.53 -6.69 6.30
CA GLU A 24 5.01 -8.08 6.30
C GLU A 24 5.54 -8.51 7.69
N PRO A 25 5.66 -9.81 7.97
CA PRO A 25 6.31 -10.31 9.18
C PRO A 25 7.73 -9.75 9.36
N ALA A 26 8.14 -9.54 10.61
CA ALA A 26 9.46 -8.98 10.95
C ALA A 26 10.63 -9.73 10.28
N GLU A 27 10.57 -11.05 10.23
CA GLU A 27 11.59 -11.90 9.61
C GLU A 27 11.69 -11.70 8.09
N ILE A 28 10.59 -11.37 7.43
CA ILE A 28 10.57 -11.03 5.98
C ILE A 28 11.11 -9.63 5.77
N GLN A 29 10.75 -8.69 6.62
CA GLN A 29 11.31 -7.33 6.58
C GLN A 29 12.83 -7.32 6.84
N ASP A 30 13.34 -8.22 7.68
CA ASP A 30 14.77 -8.30 8.01
C ASP A 30 15.63 -8.86 6.88
N VAL A 31 15.06 -9.57 5.91
CA VAL A 31 15.79 -10.04 4.72
C VAL A 31 15.58 -9.16 3.50
N ALA A 32 14.80 -8.07 3.62
CA ALA A 32 14.54 -7.12 2.54
C ALA A 32 15.81 -6.35 2.12
N ASP A 33 15.94 -6.09 0.83
CA ASP A 33 16.83 -5.04 0.34
C ASP A 33 16.19 -3.67 0.54
N ILE A 34 14.88 -3.57 0.32
CA ILE A 34 14.11 -2.35 0.53
C ILE A 34 12.78 -2.72 1.23
N CYS A 35 12.52 -2.06 2.35
CA CYS A 35 11.23 -2.12 3.03
C CYS A 35 10.55 -0.75 2.91
N GLY A 36 9.27 -0.71 2.49
CA GLY A 36 8.61 0.55 2.22
C GLY A 36 7.08 0.45 2.08
N ASP A 37 6.44 1.58 1.76
CA ASP A 37 5.05 1.63 1.36
C ASP A 37 4.87 1.34 -0.15
N SER A 38 3.62 1.22 -0.59
CA SER A 38 3.32 0.86 -1.98
C SER A 38 3.88 1.86 -3.00
N LEU A 39 3.93 3.17 -2.68
CA LEU A 39 4.49 4.19 -3.57
C LEU A 39 6.01 4.07 -3.68
N GLU A 40 6.67 3.92 -2.54
CA GLU A 40 8.12 3.75 -2.47
C GLU A 40 8.56 2.49 -3.21
N LEU A 41 7.89 1.35 -2.96
CA LEU A 41 8.19 0.09 -3.62
C LEU A 41 7.94 0.15 -5.14
N ALA A 42 6.87 0.83 -5.60
CA ALA A 42 6.61 1.04 -7.02
C ALA A 42 7.73 1.86 -7.70
N ARG A 43 8.18 2.95 -7.06
CA ARG A 43 9.31 3.76 -7.54
C ARG A 43 10.60 2.94 -7.61
N LYS A 44 10.90 2.20 -6.54
CA LYS A 44 12.10 1.36 -6.45
C LYS A 44 12.10 0.21 -7.45
N ALA A 45 10.94 -0.39 -7.72
CA ALA A 45 10.80 -1.39 -8.78
C ALA A 45 11.14 -0.82 -10.17
N LYS A 46 10.66 0.39 -10.47
CA LYS A 46 10.94 1.11 -11.73
C LYS A 46 12.42 1.47 -11.88
N GLU A 47 13.06 1.95 -10.81
CA GLU A 47 14.44 2.43 -10.79
C GLU A 47 15.49 1.30 -10.69
N ALA A 48 15.08 0.10 -10.28
CA ALA A 48 16.00 -1.00 -10.00
C ALA A 48 16.82 -1.40 -11.24
N SER A 49 18.10 -1.66 -11.04
CA SER A 49 18.97 -2.27 -12.07
C SER A 49 18.88 -3.79 -12.12
N ALA A 50 18.44 -4.42 -11.02
CA ALA A 50 18.30 -5.87 -10.92
C ALA A 50 17.37 -6.42 -12.01
N SER A 51 17.71 -7.59 -12.55
CA SER A 51 16.94 -8.30 -13.58
C SER A 51 15.70 -9.00 -13.00
N THR A 52 15.74 -9.32 -11.72
CA THR A 52 14.65 -9.99 -10.99
C THR A 52 14.19 -9.13 -9.82
N LEU A 53 12.87 -8.98 -9.67
CA LEU A 53 12.24 -8.35 -8.51
C LEU A 53 11.45 -9.41 -7.75
N VAL A 54 11.62 -9.48 -6.44
CA VAL A 54 10.79 -10.32 -5.57
C VAL A 54 9.95 -9.42 -4.69
N ILE A 55 8.63 -9.50 -4.84
CA ILE A 55 7.69 -8.66 -4.11
C ILE A 55 7.11 -9.46 -2.94
N CYS A 56 7.45 -9.06 -1.73
CA CYS A 56 6.83 -9.55 -0.50
C CYS A 56 5.76 -8.55 -0.06
N GLY A 57 4.52 -8.91 -0.32
CA GLY A 57 3.31 -8.12 -0.13
C GLY A 57 2.12 -8.82 -0.75
N VAL A 58 1.04 -8.08 -1.00
CA VAL A 58 -0.16 -8.60 -1.67
C VAL A 58 -0.06 -8.49 -3.20
N TYR A 59 -0.82 -9.34 -3.90
CA TYR A 59 -0.68 -9.62 -5.33
C TYR A 59 -0.69 -8.37 -6.23
N PHE A 60 -1.57 -7.39 -5.99
CA PHE A 60 -1.62 -6.16 -6.81
C PHE A 60 -0.32 -5.35 -6.79
N MET A 61 0.50 -5.49 -5.74
CA MET A 61 1.81 -4.82 -5.66
C MET A 61 2.80 -5.46 -6.63
N ALA A 62 2.77 -6.78 -6.76
CA ALA A 62 3.58 -7.49 -7.74
C ALA A 62 3.11 -7.22 -9.19
N GLU A 63 1.78 -7.12 -9.43
CA GLU A 63 1.25 -6.63 -10.72
C GLU A 63 1.76 -5.22 -11.03
N THR A 64 1.73 -4.31 -10.05
CA THR A 64 2.23 -2.94 -10.22
C THR A 64 3.72 -2.91 -10.58
N ALA A 65 4.54 -3.72 -9.92
CA ALA A 65 5.96 -3.86 -10.24
C ALA A 65 6.17 -4.43 -11.66
N LYS A 66 5.41 -5.45 -12.06
CA LYS A 66 5.47 -6.03 -13.42
C LYS A 66 5.04 -5.05 -14.50
N ILE A 67 4.01 -4.24 -14.25
CA ILE A 67 3.54 -3.19 -15.17
C ILE A 67 4.61 -2.13 -15.38
N LEU A 68 5.31 -1.72 -14.32
CA LEU A 68 6.36 -0.69 -14.38
C LEU A 68 7.69 -1.20 -14.95
N SER A 69 7.95 -2.49 -14.82
CA SER A 69 9.19 -3.15 -15.25
C SER A 69 8.89 -4.43 -16.07
N PRO A 70 8.26 -4.29 -17.25
CA PRO A 70 7.78 -5.44 -18.04
C PRO A 70 8.91 -6.35 -18.54
N GLU A 71 10.10 -5.82 -18.68
CA GLU A 71 11.31 -6.55 -19.11
C GLU A 71 11.89 -7.43 -18.00
N LYS A 72 11.53 -7.17 -16.73
CA LYS A 72 12.09 -7.90 -15.59
C LYS A 72 11.26 -9.13 -15.23
N THR A 73 11.89 -10.11 -14.64
CA THR A 73 11.21 -11.19 -13.94
C THR A 73 10.69 -10.64 -12.61
N VAL A 74 9.37 -10.71 -12.39
CA VAL A 74 8.75 -10.32 -11.13
C VAL A 74 8.15 -11.53 -10.46
N LEU A 75 8.62 -11.86 -9.27
CA LEU A 75 8.21 -13.01 -8.47
C LEU A 75 7.41 -12.56 -7.24
N ILE A 76 6.44 -13.37 -6.83
CA ILE A 76 5.73 -13.22 -5.56
C ILE A 76 5.76 -14.54 -4.80
N PRO A 77 6.22 -14.60 -3.52
CA PRO A 77 6.31 -15.87 -2.79
C PRO A 77 4.95 -16.55 -2.57
N ARG A 78 3.88 -15.78 -2.43
CA ARG A 78 2.51 -16.26 -2.20
C ARG A 78 1.54 -15.60 -3.18
N PRO A 79 1.25 -16.22 -4.34
CA PRO A 79 0.27 -15.67 -5.31
C PRO A 79 -1.14 -15.56 -4.76
N ASP A 80 -1.46 -16.31 -3.71
CA ASP A 80 -2.73 -16.27 -2.98
C ASP A 80 -2.81 -15.14 -1.93
N ALA A 81 -1.76 -14.35 -1.75
CA ALA A 81 -1.77 -13.16 -0.92
C ALA A 81 -2.59 -12.04 -1.62
N GLY A 82 -3.91 -12.15 -1.59
CA GLY A 82 -4.85 -11.19 -2.17
C GLY A 82 -5.08 -9.97 -1.29
N CYS A 83 -5.92 -9.04 -1.75
CA CYS A 83 -6.33 -7.88 -0.98
C CYS A 83 -7.85 -7.70 -1.06
N PRO A 84 -8.61 -7.98 0.03
CA PRO A 84 -10.06 -7.84 0.03
C PRO A 84 -10.57 -6.43 -0.28
N LEU A 85 -9.75 -5.39 -0.04
CA LEU A 85 -10.08 -4.04 -0.48
C LEU A 85 -9.98 -3.91 -2.01
N ALA A 86 -8.92 -4.46 -2.61
CA ALA A 86 -8.74 -4.43 -4.06
C ALA A 86 -9.86 -5.14 -4.82
N ASP A 87 -10.41 -6.21 -4.23
CA ASP A 87 -11.48 -7.01 -4.83
C ASP A 87 -12.85 -6.31 -4.85
N GLN A 88 -13.01 -5.19 -4.10
CA GLN A 88 -14.26 -4.43 -4.05
C GLN A 88 -14.49 -3.54 -5.28
N LEU A 89 -13.47 -3.33 -6.11
CA LEU A 89 -13.58 -2.52 -7.33
C LEU A 89 -13.17 -3.33 -8.55
N THR A 90 -14.13 -3.64 -9.40
CA THR A 90 -13.90 -4.39 -10.64
C THR A 90 -13.83 -3.46 -11.86
N PRO A 91 -13.25 -3.91 -12.99
CA PRO A 91 -13.28 -3.16 -14.25
C PRO A 91 -14.70 -2.79 -14.69
N GLU A 92 -15.68 -3.68 -14.47
CA GLU A 92 -17.10 -3.45 -14.79
C GLU A 92 -17.67 -2.30 -13.97
N THR A 93 -17.38 -2.26 -12.67
CA THR A 93 -17.82 -1.20 -11.77
C THR A 93 -17.23 0.15 -12.19
N VAL A 94 -15.95 0.19 -12.58
CA VAL A 94 -15.31 1.40 -13.09
C VAL A 94 -15.97 1.89 -14.37
N ARG A 95 -16.18 0.99 -15.34
CA ARG A 95 -16.86 1.33 -16.61
C ARG A 95 -18.27 1.86 -16.39
N ALA A 96 -19.05 1.23 -15.50
CA ALA A 96 -20.39 1.68 -15.14
C ALA A 96 -20.37 3.08 -14.51
N ALA A 97 -19.47 3.33 -13.57
CA ALA A 97 -19.33 4.63 -12.94
C ALA A 97 -18.92 5.73 -13.94
N LYS A 98 -17.95 5.46 -14.82
CA LYS A 98 -17.54 6.41 -15.89
C LYS A 98 -18.67 6.67 -16.88
N SER A 99 -19.51 5.69 -17.17
CA SER A 99 -20.69 5.87 -18.03
C SER A 99 -21.77 6.73 -17.37
N ALA A 100 -21.94 6.62 -16.04
CA ALA A 100 -22.87 7.44 -15.27
C ALA A 100 -22.36 8.89 -15.09
N HIS A 101 -21.05 9.11 -15.20
CA HIS A 101 -20.40 10.40 -15.03
C HIS A 101 -19.46 10.71 -16.22
N PRO A 102 -20.00 10.98 -17.42
CA PRO A 102 -19.19 11.19 -18.62
C PRO A 102 -18.20 12.34 -18.47
N GLY A 103 -16.91 12.07 -18.81
CA GLY A 103 -15.84 13.08 -18.75
C GLY A 103 -15.24 13.30 -17.36
N VAL A 104 -15.79 12.69 -16.30
CA VAL A 104 -15.22 12.75 -14.95
C VAL A 104 -14.08 11.75 -14.82
N PRO A 105 -12.86 12.18 -14.44
CA PRO A 105 -11.72 11.28 -14.29
C PRO A 105 -11.89 10.33 -13.09
N PHE A 106 -11.42 9.10 -13.25
CA PHE A 106 -11.40 8.09 -12.19
C PHE A 106 -10.00 7.99 -11.56
N VAL A 107 -9.89 8.39 -10.31
CA VAL A 107 -8.71 8.19 -9.46
C VAL A 107 -8.83 6.84 -8.76
N VAL A 108 -7.96 5.90 -9.06
CA VAL A 108 -7.98 4.59 -8.42
C VAL A 108 -6.87 4.47 -7.38
N TYR A 109 -7.22 4.02 -6.19
CA TYR A 109 -6.24 3.65 -5.19
C TYR A 109 -5.44 2.43 -5.67
N VAL A 110 -4.14 2.44 -5.44
CA VAL A 110 -3.21 1.38 -5.90
C VAL A 110 -3.64 -0.02 -5.45
N ASN A 111 -4.41 -0.12 -4.35
CA ASN A 111 -5.09 -1.34 -3.88
C ASN A 111 -6.23 -1.71 -4.83
N SER A 112 -5.88 -2.15 -6.01
CA SER A 112 -6.77 -2.58 -7.10
C SER A 112 -5.99 -3.49 -8.05
N SER A 113 -6.69 -4.33 -8.83
CA SER A 113 -6.04 -5.21 -9.81
C SER A 113 -5.47 -4.43 -11.00
N ALA A 114 -4.56 -5.05 -11.75
CA ALA A 114 -4.07 -4.51 -13.03
C ALA A 114 -5.22 -4.20 -14.00
N ALA A 115 -6.21 -5.10 -14.09
CA ALA A 115 -7.38 -4.94 -14.94
C ALA A 115 -8.23 -3.72 -14.53
N THR A 116 -8.42 -3.49 -13.23
CA THR A 116 -9.14 -2.32 -12.72
C THR A 116 -8.37 -1.03 -13.01
N LYS A 117 -7.05 -1.01 -12.77
CA LYS A 117 -6.18 0.14 -13.10
C LYS A 117 -6.23 0.52 -14.58
N ALA A 118 -6.35 -0.48 -15.48
CA ALA A 118 -6.43 -0.28 -16.92
C ALA A 118 -7.69 0.48 -17.36
N GLU A 119 -8.77 0.51 -16.55
CA GLU A 119 -9.98 1.29 -16.83
C GLU A 119 -9.96 2.70 -16.23
N CYS A 120 -8.94 3.02 -15.42
CA CYS A 120 -8.86 4.28 -14.67
C CYS A 120 -7.91 5.29 -15.33
N ASP A 121 -8.04 6.55 -14.95
CA ASP A 121 -7.30 7.66 -15.56
C ASP A 121 -5.97 7.93 -14.85
N ILE A 122 -5.92 7.71 -13.54
CA ILE A 122 -4.74 7.89 -12.70
C ILE A 122 -4.85 7.02 -11.45
N THR A 123 -3.72 6.49 -10.98
CA THR A 123 -3.66 5.82 -9.67
C THR A 123 -3.26 6.81 -8.57
N CYS A 124 -3.49 6.43 -7.32
CA CYS A 124 -2.93 7.09 -6.14
C CYS A 124 -2.54 6.06 -5.08
N THR A 125 -1.81 6.51 -4.07
CA THR A 125 -1.59 5.80 -2.81
C THR A 125 -2.08 6.65 -1.65
N SER A 126 -2.13 6.09 -0.44
CA SER A 126 -2.44 6.87 0.77
C SER A 126 -1.43 8.01 1.04
N ALA A 127 -0.24 7.93 0.45
CA ALA A 127 0.79 8.96 0.60
C ALA A 127 0.55 10.21 -0.26
N ASN A 128 -0.17 10.08 -1.40
CA ASN A 128 -0.28 11.14 -2.40
C ASN A 128 -1.70 11.37 -2.93
N ALA A 129 -2.72 10.71 -2.36
CA ALA A 129 -4.09 10.76 -2.88
C ALA A 129 -4.64 12.19 -3.00
N ALA A 130 -4.41 13.03 -2.00
CA ALA A 130 -4.85 14.42 -2.02
C ALA A 130 -4.13 15.23 -3.12
N ASP A 131 -2.82 15.04 -3.29
CA ASP A 131 -2.03 15.75 -4.30
C ASP A 131 -2.41 15.31 -5.71
N VAL A 132 -2.65 14.00 -5.92
CA VAL A 132 -3.16 13.47 -7.17
C VAL A 132 -4.52 14.08 -7.51
N VAL A 133 -5.47 14.11 -6.57
CA VAL A 133 -6.79 14.71 -6.80
C VAL A 133 -6.67 16.21 -7.09
N ARG A 134 -5.81 16.92 -6.35
CA ARG A 134 -5.57 18.36 -6.55
C ARG A 134 -4.98 18.68 -7.93
N SER A 135 -4.12 17.79 -8.46
CA SER A 135 -3.44 17.97 -9.76
C SER A 135 -4.37 17.86 -10.97
N LEU A 136 -5.57 17.28 -10.81
CA LEU A 136 -6.53 17.14 -11.91
C LEU A 136 -7.26 18.45 -12.17
N GLU A 137 -7.50 18.79 -13.44
CA GLU A 137 -8.23 20.01 -13.82
C GLU A 137 -9.73 19.94 -13.46
N SER A 138 -10.31 18.73 -13.44
CA SER A 138 -11.74 18.52 -13.16
C SER A 138 -12.10 18.88 -11.72
N ASP A 139 -13.19 19.61 -11.52
CA ASP A 139 -13.76 19.91 -10.20
C ASP A 139 -14.40 18.70 -9.53
N THR A 140 -14.72 17.67 -10.32
CA THR A 140 -15.31 16.40 -9.83
C THR A 140 -14.41 15.23 -10.21
N VAL A 141 -14.20 14.30 -9.30
CA VAL A 141 -13.46 13.05 -9.54
C VAL A 141 -14.23 11.84 -9.01
N LEU A 142 -14.14 10.73 -9.72
CA LEU A 142 -14.49 9.40 -9.17
C LEU A 142 -13.30 8.87 -8.41
N PHE A 143 -13.52 8.25 -7.25
CA PHE A 143 -12.45 7.75 -6.38
C PHE A 143 -12.81 6.37 -5.81
N GLY A 144 -11.91 5.43 -5.87
CA GLY A 144 -12.14 4.09 -5.29
C GLY A 144 -10.89 3.25 -5.17
N PRO A 145 -10.98 2.10 -4.48
CA PRO A 145 -12.17 1.52 -3.81
C PRO A 145 -12.41 2.00 -2.37
N ASP A 146 -11.49 2.73 -1.72
CA ASP A 146 -11.57 3.01 -0.28
C ASP A 146 -12.32 4.32 0.02
N ALA A 147 -13.50 4.21 0.65
CA ALA A 147 -14.36 5.34 1.01
C ALA A 147 -13.80 6.16 2.18
N ASN A 148 -13.03 5.54 3.09
CA ASN A 148 -12.40 6.24 4.20
C ASN A 148 -11.25 7.12 3.72
N LEU A 149 -10.39 6.56 2.84
CA LEU A 149 -9.37 7.35 2.16
C LEU A 149 -9.99 8.49 1.33
N ALA A 150 -11.10 8.22 0.62
CA ALA A 150 -11.83 9.26 -0.10
C ALA A 150 -12.39 10.34 0.83
N SER A 151 -12.85 9.97 2.03
CA SER A 151 -13.31 10.93 3.05
C SER A 151 -12.18 11.84 3.51
N TRP A 152 -11.01 11.26 3.80
CA TRP A 152 -9.83 12.05 4.13
C TRP A 152 -9.41 12.98 2.97
N VAL A 153 -9.42 12.48 1.74
CA VAL A 153 -9.13 13.31 0.56
C VAL A 153 -10.09 14.50 0.44
N ARG A 154 -11.40 14.31 0.67
CA ARG A 154 -12.38 15.42 0.68
C ARG A 154 -12.04 16.52 1.68
N GLU A 155 -11.53 16.14 2.85
CA GLU A 155 -11.09 17.11 3.87
C GLU A 155 -9.81 17.88 3.43
N GLN A 156 -8.94 17.24 2.64
CA GLN A 156 -7.69 17.84 2.15
C GLN A 156 -7.88 18.69 0.90
N VAL A 157 -8.92 18.45 0.10
CA VAL A 157 -9.24 19.15 -1.18
C VAL A 157 -10.71 19.57 -1.21
N PRO A 158 -11.14 20.44 -0.28
CA PRO A 158 -12.54 20.82 -0.13
C PRO A 158 -13.11 21.57 -1.35
N GLU A 159 -12.25 22.07 -2.23
CA GLU A 159 -12.61 22.72 -3.49
C GLU A 159 -13.08 21.73 -4.56
N LYS A 160 -12.92 20.41 -4.35
CA LYS A 160 -13.30 19.37 -5.33
C LYS A 160 -14.39 18.44 -4.80
N THR A 161 -15.22 17.97 -5.71
CA THR A 161 -16.22 16.93 -5.44
C THR A 161 -15.60 15.56 -5.66
N VAL A 162 -15.52 14.75 -4.63
CA VAL A 162 -15.00 13.37 -4.69
C VAL A 162 -16.16 12.38 -4.55
N ILE A 163 -16.49 11.65 -5.59
CA ILE A 163 -17.55 10.63 -5.63
C ILE A 163 -16.89 9.26 -5.41
N THR A 164 -17.26 8.55 -4.36
CA THR A 164 -16.70 7.22 -4.04
C THR A 164 -17.35 6.09 -4.82
N VAL A 165 -16.52 5.15 -5.28
CA VAL A 165 -16.94 3.95 -6.01
C VAL A 165 -16.12 2.74 -5.53
N PRO A 166 -16.72 1.71 -4.90
CA PRO A 166 -18.10 1.69 -4.41
C PRO A 166 -18.30 2.65 -3.23
N GLU A 167 -19.56 3.00 -2.94
CA GLU A 167 -19.90 4.02 -1.91
C GLU A 167 -19.35 3.67 -0.51
N ASN A 168 -19.36 2.38 -0.16
CA ASN A 168 -18.97 1.89 1.17
C ASN A 168 -17.74 0.95 1.13
N GLY A 169 -16.87 1.08 0.12
CA GLY A 169 -15.66 0.29 0.05
C GLY A 169 -14.67 0.67 1.15
N GLY A 170 -13.90 -0.30 1.63
CA GLY A 170 -12.89 -0.03 2.67
C GLY A 170 -12.07 -1.24 3.06
N CYS A 171 -10.92 -0.97 3.65
CA CYS A 171 -10.02 -2.00 4.15
C CYS A 171 -10.64 -2.69 5.39
N PRO A 172 -10.89 -4.01 5.38
CA PRO A 172 -11.55 -4.69 6.50
C PRO A 172 -10.72 -4.66 7.79
N ILE A 173 -9.42 -4.42 7.71
CA ILE A 173 -8.54 -4.34 8.87
C ILE A 173 -8.68 -2.97 9.54
N HIS A 174 -8.57 -1.89 8.76
CA HIS A 174 -8.70 -0.52 9.29
C HIS A 174 -10.14 -0.18 9.69
N HIS A 175 -11.12 -0.81 9.02
CA HIS A 175 -12.55 -0.62 9.34
C HIS A 175 -12.95 -1.20 10.72
N LYS A 176 -12.18 -2.15 11.26
CA LYS A 176 -12.43 -2.72 12.60
C LYS A 176 -11.88 -1.86 13.73
N VAL A 177 -11.03 -0.89 13.44
CA VAL A 177 -10.46 0.01 14.46
C VAL A 177 -11.54 0.93 15.00
N THR A 178 -11.59 1.09 16.31
CA THR A 178 -12.60 1.91 16.99
C THR A 178 -11.99 3.08 17.77
N VAL A 179 -12.80 4.09 18.01
CA VAL A 179 -12.42 5.25 18.85
C VAL A 179 -12.16 4.82 20.30
N GLU A 180 -12.94 3.87 20.81
CA GLU A 180 -12.80 3.33 22.17
C GLU A 180 -11.42 2.69 22.40
N GLU A 181 -10.87 2.03 21.36
CA GLU A 181 -9.53 1.47 21.42
C GLU A 181 -8.45 2.56 21.52
N ILE A 182 -8.58 3.63 20.74
CA ILE A 182 -7.70 4.81 20.84
C ILE A 182 -7.79 5.44 22.21
N GLU A 183 -9.01 5.67 22.72
CA GLU A 183 -9.22 6.26 24.04
C GLU A 183 -8.66 5.38 25.18
N ARG A 184 -8.76 4.06 25.05
CA ARG A 184 -8.13 3.11 25.98
C ARG A 184 -6.61 3.30 25.99
N LEU A 185 -5.98 3.33 24.83
CA LEU A 185 -4.53 3.51 24.71
C LEU A 185 -4.09 4.89 25.19
N ARG A 186 -4.86 5.96 24.93
CA ARG A 186 -4.57 7.30 25.46
C ARG A 186 -4.62 7.36 27.00
N ARG A 187 -5.49 6.59 27.65
CA ARG A 187 -5.51 6.48 29.11
C ARG A 187 -4.29 5.73 29.67
N GLU A 188 -3.83 4.72 28.93
CA GLU A 188 -2.66 3.91 29.30
C GLU A 188 -1.35 4.67 29.04
N PHE A 189 -1.28 5.42 27.93
CA PHE A 189 -0.11 6.17 27.47
C PHE A 189 -0.47 7.65 27.24
N PRO A 190 -0.67 8.44 28.32
CA PRO A 190 -1.25 9.79 28.22
C PRO A 190 -0.35 10.83 27.53
N ASN A 191 0.94 10.54 27.35
CA ASN A 191 1.90 11.43 26.68
C ASN A 191 2.10 11.06 25.20
N ALA A 192 1.56 9.92 24.77
CA ALA A 192 1.74 9.44 23.42
C ALA A 192 0.94 10.26 22.40
N THR A 193 1.58 10.57 21.27
CA THR A 193 0.91 11.14 20.10
C THR A 193 0.27 10.03 19.28
N VAL A 194 -0.99 10.20 18.90
CA VAL A 194 -1.74 9.21 18.09
C VAL A 194 -1.63 9.53 16.62
N ILE A 195 -1.18 8.57 15.82
CA ILE A 195 -1.20 8.67 14.37
C ILE A 195 -1.96 7.49 13.77
N CYS A 196 -2.92 7.76 12.86
CA CYS A 196 -3.68 6.74 12.17
C CYS A 196 -3.41 6.72 10.65
N HIS A 197 -3.72 5.58 10.03
CA HIS A 197 -3.72 5.47 8.58
C HIS A 197 -5.01 6.07 7.99
N PRO A 198 -5.00 6.73 6.82
CA PRO A 198 -6.19 7.33 6.21
C PRO A 198 -7.25 6.32 5.73
N GLU A 199 -6.97 5.01 5.74
CA GLU A 199 -7.98 3.96 5.57
C GLU A 199 -8.84 3.72 6.82
N CYS A 200 -8.48 4.27 7.98
CA CYS A 200 -9.32 4.23 9.17
C CYS A 200 -10.62 5.01 8.96
N ALA A 201 -11.67 4.62 9.67
CA ALA A 201 -12.96 5.30 9.61
C ALA A 201 -12.84 6.79 10.00
N PRO A 202 -13.68 7.69 9.46
CA PRO A 202 -13.58 9.13 9.71
C PRO A 202 -13.60 9.53 11.19
N GLU A 203 -14.33 8.80 12.03
CA GLU A 203 -14.34 9.01 13.49
C GLU A 203 -13.00 8.66 14.15
N VAL A 204 -12.31 7.64 13.66
CA VAL A 204 -10.96 7.26 14.10
C VAL A 204 -9.93 8.29 13.65
N GLN A 205 -10.06 8.77 12.40
CA GLN A 205 -9.22 9.84 11.88
C GLN A 205 -9.34 11.11 12.74
N LYS A 206 -10.56 11.51 13.13
CA LYS A 206 -10.83 12.67 13.99
C LYS A 206 -10.36 12.49 15.45
N ALA A 207 -10.32 11.25 15.94
CA ALA A 207 -9.82 10.93 17.29
C ALA A 207 -8.28 10.88 17.35
N SER A 208 -7.60 10.88 16.19
CA SER A 208 -6.14 10.85 16.08
C SER A 208 -5.56 12.26 16.00
N ASP A 209 -4.32 12.44 16.48
CA ASP A 209 -3.61 13.72 16.40
C ASP A 209 -3.04 13.97 15.01
N MET A 210 -2.72 12.89 14.29
CA MET A 210 -2.13 12.92 12.95
C MET A 210 -2.70 11.81 12.08
N ILE A 211 -2.69 12.04 10.76
CA ILE A 211 -3.09 11.07 9.75
C ILE A 211 -1.97 10.96 8.73
N GLY A 212 -1.56 9.74 8.38
CA GLY A 212 -0.49 9.55 7.41
C GLY A 212 -0.36 8.13 6.90
N SER A 213 0.26 7.98 5.72
CA SER A 213 0.64 6.68 5.17
C SER A 213 1.72 6.00 6.01
N THR A 214 1.97 4.70 5.77
CA THR A 214 3.05 3.99 6.45
C THR A 214 4.41 4.62 6.18
N GLY A 215 4.68 5.08 4.97
CA GLY A 215 5.91 5.82 4.64
C GLY A 215 6.02 7.14 5.41
N TYR A 216 4.90 7.88 5.58
CA TYR A 216 4.89 9.07 6.43
C TYR A 216 5.23 8.72 7.89
N MET A 217 4.63 7.66 8.45
CA MET A 217 4.91 7.19 9.80
C MET A 217 6.39 6.84 9.99
N ILE A 218 6.97 6.06 9.06
CA ILE A 218 8.38 5.67 9.10
C ILE A 218 9.34 6.88 9.05
N ARG A 219 8.98 7.95 8.34
CA ARG A 219 9.84 9.14 8.24
C ARG A 219 9.71 10.09 9.43
N ASN A 220 8.53 10.17 10.05
CA ASN A 220 8.19 11.26 10.98
C ASN A 220 8.00 10.82 12.45
N CYS A 221 7.73 9.53 12.73
CA CYS A 221 7.50 9.08 14.11
C CYS A 221 8.76 9.01 15.00
N GLY A 222 9.90 9.56 14.57
CA GLY A 222 11.06 9.79 15.42
C GLY A 222 11.06 11.15 16.14
N GLU A 223 10.13 12.05 15.81
CA GLU A 223 10.08 13.41 16.35
C GLU A 223 9.58 13.51 17.80
N LYS A 224 8.84 12.51 18.26
CA LYS A 224 8.30 12.41 19.61
C LYS A 224 8.88 11.19 20.31
N GLN A 225 8.83 11.19 21.63
CA GLN A 225 9.35 10.07 22.41
C GLN A 225 8.38 8.89 22.54
N GLU A 226 7.08 9.12 22.29
CA GLU A 226 6.06 8.09 22.49
C GLU A 226 4.91 8.25 21.47
N TRP A 227 4.52 7.14 20.85
CA TRP A 227 3.49 7.09 19.82
C TRP A 227 2.50 5.96 20.02
N ILE A 228 1.24 6.23 19.70
CA ILE A 228 0.21 5.23 19.45
C ILE A 228 0.04 5.14 17.93
N ILE A 229 0.34 3.97 17.38
CA ILE A 229 0.31 3.70 15.93
C ILE A 229 -0.98 2.96 15.59
N VAL A 230 -1.87 3.63 14.88
CA VAL A 230 -3.22 3.15 14.56
C VAL A 230 -3.25 2.69 13.09
N THR A 231 -2.64 1.55 12.85
CA THR A 231 -2.63 0.83 11.57
C THR A 231 -2.19 -0.62 11.81
N GLU A 232 -1.98 -1.38 10.74
CA GLU A 232 -1.54 -2.78 10.79
C GLU A 232 -0.21 -2.94 11.55
N SER A 233 -0.18 -3.91 12.45
CA SER A 233 0.86 -4.06 13.48
C SER A 233 2.29 -4.33 12.97
N GLY A 234 2.44 -4.84 11.73
CA GLY A 234 3.75 -5.11 11.14
C GLY A 234 4.67 -3.89 11.02
N ILE A 235 4.07 -2.68 10.93
CA ILE A 235 4.82 -1.42 10.87
C ILE A 235 5.63 -1.15 12.15
N LEU A 236 5.24 -1.74 13.27
CA LEU A 236 5.96 -1.54 14.54
C LEU A 236 7.40 -2.04 14.47
N HIS A 237 7.67 -3.08 13.65
CA HIS A 237 9.02 -3.61 13.50
C HIS A 237 9.99 -2.60 12.89
N PRO A 238 9.75 -2.01 11.71
CA PRO A 238 10.65 -1.03 11.11
C PRO A 238 10.70 0.27 11.91
N LEU A 239 9.60 0.69 12.58
CA LEU A 239 9.60 1.85 13.46
C LEU A 239 10.55 1.66 14.65
N ARG A 240 10.46 0.54 15.36
CA ARG A 240 11.34 0.22 16.51
C ARG A 240 12.81 0.06 16.10
N LYS A 241 13.05 -0.51 14.92
CA LYS A 241 14.39 -0.66 14.36
C LYS A 241 15.03 0.69 14.00
N ARG A 242 14.22 1.61 13.45
CA ARG A 242 14.68 2.94 13.04
C ARG A 242 14.85 3.91 14.21
N TYR A 243 13.99 3.81 15.23
CA TYR A 243 13.91 4.73 16.36
C TYR A 243 13.95 3.94 17.69
N PRO A 244 15.11 3.37 18.06
CA PRO A 244 15.21 2.47 19.23
C PRO A 244 14.92 3.15 20.57
N GLU A 245 15.05 4.50 20.64
CA GLU A 245 14.77 5.28 21.85
C GLU A 245 13.31 5.76 21.95
N THR A 246 12.49 5.49 20.92
CA THR A 246 11.09 5.92 20.87
C THR A 246 10.18 4.77 21.26
N ALA A 247 9.23 5.02 22.16
CA ALA A 247 8.21 4.04 22.52
C ALA A 247 7.08 4.01 21.48
N PHE A 248 6.77 2.81 20.98
CA PHE A 248 5.69 2.58 20.02
C PHE A 248 4.67 1.59 20.56
N HIS A 249 3.44 2.04 20.72
CA HIS A 249 2.27 1.26 21.08
C HIS A 249 1.39 1.06 19.85
N GLY A 250 1.00 -0.16 19.58
CA GLY A 250 0.14 -0.49 18.44
C GLY A 250 -1.26 -0.93 18.88
N ILE A 251 -2.16 -0.93 17.91
CA ILE A 251 -3.46 -1.60 18.02
C ILE A 251 -3.33 -3.06 17.55
N GLU A 252 -4.33 -3.89 17.89
CA GLU A 252 -4.41 -5.30 17.46
C GLU A 252 -5.02 -5.41 16.04
N ALA A 253 -4.41 -4.73 15.08
CA ALA A 253 -4.81 -4.79 13.66
C ALA A 253 -3.81 -5.63 12.88
N VAL A 254 -4.24 -6.80 12.40
CA VAL A 254 -3.42 -7.76 11.65
C VAL A 254 -4.10 -8.07 10.33
N CYS A 255 -3.35 -7.93 9.23
CA CYS A 255 -3.78 -8.34 7.90
C CYS A 255 -3.29 -9.76 7.61
N ASP A 256 -4.17 -10.75 7.65
CA ASP A 256 -3.81 -12.16 7.42
C ASP A 256 -3.09 -12.36 6.09
N ASN A 257 -3.51 -11.64 5.03
CA ASN A 257 -2.88 -11.75 3.72
C ASN A 257 -1.43 -11.24 3.70
N MET A 258 -1.10 -10.21 4.50
CA MET A 258 0.26 -9.72 4.68
C MET A 258 1.09 -10.59 5.64
N LYS A 259 0.53 -11.65 6.19
CA LYS A 259 1.22 -12.62 7.07
C LYS A 259 1.36 -14.01 6.42
N LEU A 260 0.96 -14.15 5.15
CA LEU A 260 1.05 -15.44 4.45
C LEU A 260 2.48 -15.81 4.06
N ILE A 261 3.31 -14.81 3.76
CA ILE A 261 4.68 -15.04 3.28
C ILE A 261 5.57 -15.48 4.45
N THR A 262 6.22 -16.65 4.29
CA THR A 262 7.24 -17.15 5.20
C THR A 262 8.63 -17.10 4.57
N LEU A 263 9.69 -17.16 5.38
CA LEU A 263 11.07 -17.29 4.89
C LEU A 263 11.24 -18.50 3.97
N LYS A 264 10.50 -19.58 4.23
CA LYS A 264 10.51 -20.78 3.39
C LYS A 264 9.92 -20.50 2.01
N ASP A 265 8.76 -19.83 1.94
CA ASP A 265 8.12 -19.47 0.66
C ASP A 265 9.05 -18.58 -0.17
N LEU A 266 9.66 -17.58 0.46
CA LEU A 266 10.60 -16.67 -0.19
C LEU A 266 11.85 -17.41 -0.70
N TYR A 267 12.42 -18.31 0.11
CA TYR A 267 13.55 -19.15 -0.29
C TYR A 267 13.20 -20.04 -1.50
N GLU A 268 12.07 -20.76 -1.44
CA GLU A 268 11.63 -21.65 -2.52
C GLU A 268 11.35 -20.86 -3.81
N THR A 269 10.74 -19.70 -3.69
CA THR A 269 10.48 -18.81 -4.84
C THR A 269 11.77 -18.38 -5.53
N LEU A 270 12.77 -17.96 -4.77
CA LEU A 270 14.08 -17.63 -5.30
C LEU A 270 14.80 -18.86 -5.86
N ALA A 271 14.84 -19.99 -5.12
CA ALA A 271 15.58 -21.18 -5.54
C ALA A 271 15.04 -21.76 -6.87
N GLU A 272 13.72 -21.88 -6.97
CA GLU A 272 13.03 -22.51 -8.12
C GLU A 272 12.68 -21.53 -9.22
N GLY A 273 12.68 -20.20 -8.97
CA GLY A 273 12.21 -19.18 -9.91
C GLY A 273 10.70 -19.29 -10.17
N LYS A 274 9.94 -19.76 -9.18
CA LYS A 274 8.49 -19.98 -9.30
C LYS A 274 7.66 -18.73 -8.97
N ASN A 275 6.37 -18.80 -9.33
CA ASN A 275 5.40 -17.75 -9.04
C ASN A 275 5.72 -16.42 -9.75
N GLU A 276 6.15 -16.51 -11.02
CA GLU A 276 6.31 -15.30 -11.84
C GLU A 276 4.95 -14.65 -12.11
N VAL A 277 4.90 -13.35 -11.90
CA VAL A 277 3.72 -12.52 -12.15
C VAL A 277 3.65 -12.14 -13.62
N VAL A 278 2.53 -12.45 -14.24
CA VAL A 278 2.24 -12.13 -15.64
C VAL A 278 1.04 -11.21 -15.71
N VAL A 279 1.18 -10.11 -16.42
CA VAL A 279 0.07 -9.21 -16.74
C VAL A 279 -0.07 -9.18 -18.27
N GLU A 280 -1.30 -9.37 -18.74
CA GLU A 280 -1.61 -9.32 -20.16
C GLU A 280 -1.18 -7.97 -20.75
N LYS A 281 -0.53 -7.98 -21.94
CA LYS A 281 0.17 -6.81 -22.50
C LYS A 281 -0.73 -5.59 -22.66
N GLU A 282 -1.94 -5.76 -23.19
CA GLU A 282 -2.87 -4.64 -23.41
C GLU A 282 -3.31 -4.03 -22.08
N THR A 283 -3.62 -4.89 -21.10
CA THR A 283 -3.95 -4.48 -19.73
C THR A 283 -2.77 -3.74 -19.07
N ALA A 284 -1.55 -4.27 -19.21
CA ALA A 284 -0.36 -3.65 -18.67
C ALA A 284 -0.08 -2.27 -19.28
N ASP A 285 -0.22 -2.13 -20.61
CA ASP A 285 0.04 -0.87 -21.32
C ASP A 285 -0.99 0.23 -20.94
N ARG A 286 -2.25 -0.15 -20.68
CA ARG A 286 -3.29 0.76 -20.19
C ARG A 286 -3.08 1.15 -18.73
N ALA A 287 -2.86 0.17 -17.86
CA ALA A 287 -2.64 0.39 -16.43
C ALA A 287 -1.37 1.21 -16.17
N ARG A 288 -0.31 1.01 -16.97
CA ARG A 288 0.94 1.77 -16.87
C ARG A 288 0.71 3.27 -16.98
N LYS A 289 -0.14 3.71 -17.89
CA LYS A 289 -0.45 5.15 -18.06
C LYS A 289 -1.02 5.74 -16.77
N ALA A 290 -1.94 5.03 -16.10
CA ALA A 290 -2.52 5.49 -14.86
C ALA A 290 -1.49 5.52 -13.71
N ILE A 291 -0.58 4.52 -13.65
CA ILE A 291 0.45 4.44 -12.60
C ILE A 291 1.55 5.51 -12.83
N GLU A 292 2.00 5.71 -14.07
CA GLU A 292 3.02 6.71 -14.39
C GLU A 292 2.55 8.13 -14.08
N ARG A 293 1.29 8.46 -14.40
CA ARG A 293 0.69 9.75 -14.01
C ARG A 293 0.71 9.98 -12.49
N MET A 294 0.48 8.94 -11.69
CA MET A 294 0.61 9.02 -10.24
C MET A 294 2.05 9.38 -9.81
N ILE A 295 3.04 8.71 -10.41
CA ILE A 295 4.45 8.95 -10.08
C ILE A 295 4.84 10.39 -10.45
N GLU A 296 4.41 10.87 -11.61
CA GLU A 296 4.65 12.24 -12.08
C GLU A 296 3.99 13.29 -11.19
N ALA A 297 2.74 13.06 -10.78
CA ALA A 297 2.02 13.97 -9.88
C ALA A 297 2.61 14.03 -8.46
N SER A 298 3.56 13.14 -8.13
CA SER A 298 4.20 13.03 -6.81
C SER A 298 5.70 13.35 -6.86
N ALA A 299 6.21 13.88 -7.97
CA ALA A 299 7.63 14.19 -8.17
C ALA A 299 8.06 15.51 -7.51
#